data_6aa3d9fd924119223c54d4ced5c39063
#
_entry.id   6aa3d9fd924119223c54d4ced5c39063
#
_cell.length_a   1.000
_cell.length_b   1.000
_cell.length_c   1.000
_cell.angle_alpha   90.00
_cell.angle_beta   90.00
_cell.angle_gamma   90.00
#
_symmetry.space_group_name_H-M   'P 1'
#
loop_
_entity.id
_entity.type
_entity.pdbx_description
1 polymer ?
#
loop_
_entity_poly.entity_id
_entity_poly.type
_entity_poly.pdbx_seq_one_letter_code
_entity_poly.pdbx_strand_id
1 'polypeptide(L)'
;MKKKFMLLALIVLGSVSAFAEETPVLELKQTVVTSDSFGTSVRETTKNMTVVNAKEIKEKGAKTIADALRGVPGVVVREMDGSSPTIDLRGSGATAQFNTVILLDGIPVSGLAGFNLNSVPVEEISKIEVLQGAGAVMYGDGAIGGVVNIITKAPTNKTVYGGAGLEVGSWRTIRENVHLGGKVGDKLLLNASYSGSTSKDYRDRSPQYENKKDKTDSLWLRGKYLLDNGSIAINYNHSEDKDYYTGYLEKKQFDKNPRQVGSWSGYTYGINDIVNAKYNQKINDKIDIFLTAGYYHNKNKFQNNSTSEYFIRPEVKYTYAKDSYVTLGLDYRDGKREFKEDVLVNSVSQKAPDDKRESFAGYITNK
;
A
#
# COMPACT_ATOMS: atom_id res chain seq x y z
N MET A 1 -20.14 11.43 -9.67
CA MET A 1 -18.94 10.97 -10.39
C MET A 1 -19.14 9.64 -11.10
N LYS A 2 -19.87 8.65 -10.53
CA LYS A 2 -20.04 7.29 -11.09
C LYS A 2 -20.52 7.22 -12.57
N LYS A 3 -21.44 8.04 -13.02
CA LYS A 3 -21.98 7.99 -14.41
C LYS A 3 -20.97 8.44 -15.47
N LYS A 4 -20.00 9.30 -15.14
CA LYS A 4 -19.01 9.79 -16.11
C LYS A 4 -17.83 8.82 -16.29
N PHE A 5 -17.48 8.06 -15.25
CA PHE A 5 -16.44 7.03 -15.35
C PHE A 5 -16.93 5.77 -16.08
N MET A 6 -18.19 5.39 -15.90
CA MET A 6 -18.78 4.26 -16.62
C MET A 6 -18.84 4.49 -18.15
N LEU A 7 -18.95 5.74 -18.60
CA LEU A 7 -18.92 6.09 -20.01
C LEU A 7 -17.51 5.97 -20.62
N LEU A 8 -16.46 6.25 -19.84
CA LEU A 8 -15.08 6.08 -20.30
C LEU A 8 -14.70 4.60 -20.43
N ALA A 9 -15.20 3.73 -19.54
CA ALA A 9 -14.98 2.28 -19.60
C ALA A 9 -15.68 1.63 -20.82
N LEU A 10 -16.85 2.14 -21.22
CA LEU A 10 -17.57 1.61 -22.38
C LEU A 10 -16.90 1.96 -23.73
N ILE A 11 -16.19 3.07 -23.82
CA ILE A 11 -15.48 3.47 -25.05
C ILE A 11 -14.23 2.62 -25.29
N VAL A 12 -13.61 2.08 -24.23
CA VAL A 12 -12.42 1.23 -24.33
C VAL A 12 -12.76 -0.22 -24.73
N LEU A 13 -13.97 -0.69 -24.46
CA LEU A 13 -14.41 -2.06 -24.79
C LEU A 13 -14.64 -2.31 -26.29
N GLY A 14 -14.66 -1.28 -27.11
CA GLY A 14 -14.97 -1.38 -28.55
C GLY A 14 -13.80 -1.69 -29.49
N SER A 15 -12.55 -1.74 -29.05
CA SER A 15 -11.41 -1.79 -29.98
C SER A 15 -10.15 -2.50 -29.52
N VAL A 16 -10.18 -3.36 -28.51
CA VAL A 16 -8.96 -4.10 -28.10
C VAL A 16 -9.17 -5.60 -28.31
N SER A 17 -8.84 -6.08 -29.51
CA SER A 17 -8.42 -7.47 -29.69
C SER A 17 -7.02 -7.60 -29.07
N ALA A 18 -6.95 -8.00 -27.81
CA ALA A 18 -5.69 -8.16 -27.12
C ALA A 18 -4.97 -9.41 -27.66
N PHE A 19 -3.95 -9.23 -28.45
CA PHE A 19 -2.90 -10.23 -28.62
C PHE A 19 -2.07 -10.23 -27.32
N ALA A 20 -2.36 -11.15 -26.43
CA ALA A 20 -1.49 -11.46 -25.31
C ALA A 20 -0.37 -12.35 -25.83
N GLU A 21 0.73 -11.76 -26.29
CA GLU A 21 1.95 -12.47 -26.53
C GLU A 21 2.66 -12.67 -25.17
N GLU A 22 2.64 -13.90 -24.68
CA GLU A 22 3.44 -14.28 -23.50
C GLU A 22 4.92 -14.23 -23.91
N THR A 23 5.56 -13.10 -23.61
CA THR A 23 7.01 -13.03 -23.67
C THR A 23 7.61 -13.95 -22.61
N PRO A 24 8.63 -14.78 -22.94
CA PRO A 24 9.28 -15.62 -21.95
C PRO A 24 9.82 -14.73 -20.83
N VAL A 25 9.36 -14.98 -19.62
CA VAL A 25 9.86 -14.29 -18.42
C VAL A 25 11.28 -14.78 -18.21
N LEU A 26 12.25 -13.97 -18.64
CA LEU A 26 13.60 -14.11 -18.11
C LEU A 26 13.48 -13.94 -16.59
N GLU A 27 13.85 -14.96 -15.82
CA GLU A 27 14.00 -14.82 -14.37
C GLU A 27 15.13 -13.82 -14.10
N LEU A 28 14.79 -12.54 -14.19
CA LEU A 28 15.66 -11.46 -13.73
C LEU A 28 15.93 -11.69 -12.24
N LYS A 29 17.20 -11.61 -11.84
CA LYS A 29 17.61 -11.62 -10.43
C LYS A 29 16.62 -10.76 -9.64
N GLN A 30 15.92 -11.39 -8.71
CA GLN A 30 14.91 -10.71 -7.91
C GLN A 30 15.58 -9.59 -7.11
N THR A 31 15.36 -8.35 -7.53
CA THR A 31 15.99 -7.16 -6.95
C THR A 31 15.08 -6.61 -5.86
N VAL A 32 15.65 -6.25 -4.74
CA VAL A 32 14.94 -5.64 -3.60
C VAL A 32 15.42 -4.21 -3.36
N VAL A 33 14.51 -3.34 -2.97
CA VAL A 33 14.80 -1.94 -2.68
C VAL A 33 14.66 -1.58 -1.20
N THR A 34 14.04 -2.46 -0.41
CA THR A 34 13.87 -2.24 1.03
C THR A 34 15.15 -2.53 1.83
N SER A 35 16.08 -3.34 1.29
CA SER A 35 17.35 -3.61 1.96
C SER A 35 18.36 -2.47 1.85
N ASP A 36 18.34 -1.81 0.71
CA ASP A 36 18.99 -0.55 0.41
C ASP A 36 18.18 0.14 -0.70
N SER A 37 18.17 1.43 -0.76
CA SER A 37 17.34 2.20 -1.70
C SER A 37 17.77 2.03 -3.18
N PHE A 38 18.81 1.24 -3.45
CA PHE A 38 19.49 1.16 -4.75
C PHE A 38 19.25 -0.15 -5.50
N GLY A 39 18.40 -1.03 -4.97
CA GLY A 39 18.01 -2.24 -5.67
C GLY A 39 19.09 -3.33 -5.67
N THR A 40 19.32 -3.94 -4.53
CA THR A 40 20.21 -5.08 -4.36
C THR A 40 19.49 -6.40 -4.71
N SER A 41 20.20 -7.38 -5.24
CA SER A 41 19.67 -8.73 -5.40
C SER A 41 19.36 -9.37 -4.05
N VAL A 42 18.24 -10.10 -3.93
CA VAL A 42 17.89 -10.86 -2.70
C VAL A 42 19.03 -11.75 -2.25
N ARG A 43 19.77 -12.35 -3.19
CA ARG A 43 20.92 -13.24 -2.90
C ARG A 43 22.14 -12.49 -2.36
N GLU A 44 22.25 -11.20 -2.63
CA GLU A 44 23.38 -10.36 -2.21
C GLU A 44 23.12 -9.59 -0.92
N THR A 45 21.87 -9.58 -0.46
CA THR A 45 21.55 -8.97 0.83
C THR A 45 21.88 -9.91 1.99
N THR A 46 22.53 -9.38 3.01
CA THR A 46 22.79 -10.10 4.27
C THR A 46 21.60 -9.98 5.24
N LYS A 47 20.55 -9.26 4.84
CA LYS A 47 19.38 -8.97 5.67
C LYS A 47 18.34 -10.08 5.50
N ASN A 48 17.62 -10.41 6.58
CA ASN A 48 16.50 -11.36 6.53
C ASN A 48 15.33 -10.74 5.79
N MET A 49 15.20 -11.08 4.52
CA MET A 49 14.22 -10.52 3.61
C MET A 49 13.46 -11.60 2.86
N THR A 50 12.15 -11.41 2.77
CA THR A 50 11.25 -12.22 1.95
C THR A 50 10.59 -11.32 0.89
N VAL A 51 10.45 -11.82 -0.32
CA VAL A 51 9.75 -11.12 -1.41
C VAL A 51 8.60 -11.99 -1.89
N VAL A 52 7.42 -11.40 -1.96
CA VAL A 52 6.22 -12.00 -2.58
C VAL A 52 5.96 -11.23 -3.86
N ASN A 53 6.15 -11.84 -5.02
CA ASN A 53 5.99 -11.17 -6.30
C ASN A 53 4.54 -11.27 -6.84
N ALA A 54 4.22 -10.47 -7.88
CA ALA A 54 2.88 -10.42 -8.46
C ALA A 54 2.40 -11.79 -8.97
N LYS A 55 3.31 -12.65 -9.47
CA LYS A 55 2.98 -14.00 -9.93
C LYS A 55 2.53 -14.88 -8.76
N GLU A 56 3.29 -14.87 -7.66
CA GLU A 56 2.95 -15.61 -6.44
C GLU A 56 1.63 -15.11 -5.81
N ILE A 57 1.38 -13.79 -5.80
CA ILE A 57 0.12 -13.20 -5.35
C ILE A 57 -1.05 -13.76 -6.17
N LYS A 58 -0.89 -13.80 -7.50
CA LYS A 58 -1.90 -14.32 -8.41
C LYS A 58 -2.10 -15.83 -8.25
N GLU A 59 -1.02 -16.61 -8.15
CA GLU A 59 -1.07 -18.07 -7.98
C GLU A 59 -1.71 -18.49 -6.65
N LYS A 60 -1.50 -17.72 -5.58
CA LYS A 60 -2.21 -17.87 -4.31
C LYS A 60 -3.71 -17.53 -4.41
N GLY A 61 -4.16 -16.89 -5.48
CA GLY A 61 -5.52 -16.37 -5.58
C GLY A 61 -5.80 -15.27 -4.55
N ALA A 62 -4.77 -14.58 -4.06
CA ALA A 62 -4.89 -13.54 -3.06
C ALA A 62 -5.78 -12.39 -3.55
N LYS A 63 -6.68 -11.92 -2.71
CA LYS A 63 -7.61 -10.83 -2.99
C LYS A 63 -7.29 -9.56 -2.21
N THR A 64 -6.46 -9.70 -1.18
CA THR A 64 -5.99 -8.62 -0.31
C THR A 64 -4.49 -8.75 -0.06
N ILE A 65 -3.87 -7.69 0.46
CA ILE A 65 -2.48 -7.75 0.93
C ILE A 65 -2.35 -8.77 2.07
N ALA A 66 -3.36 -8.86 2.93
CA ALA A 66 -3.44 -9.85 3.99
C ALA A 66 -3.33 -11.28 3.45
N ASP A 67 -4.10 -11.61 2.40
CA ASP A 67 -4.04 -12.91 1.75
C ASP A 67 -2.66 -13.18 1.13
N ALA A 68 -2.09 -12.18 0.48
CA ALA A 68 -0.76 -12.29 -0.13
C ALA A 68 0.34 -12.61 0.88
N LEU A 69 0.20 -12.06 2.10
CA LEU A 69 1.17 -12.23 3.19
C LEU A 69 0.92 -13.48 4.06
N ARG A 70 -0.27 -14.08 4.00
CA ARG A 70 -0.54 -15.33 4.74
C ARG A 70 0.39 -16.45 4.27
N GLY A 71 0.95 -17.17 5.24
CA GLY A 71 1.91 -18.26 5.00
C GLY A 71 3.33 -17.79 4.66
N VAL A 72 3.60 -16.49 4.68
CA VAL A 72 4.98 -15.97 4.57
C VAL A 72 5.70 -16.23 5.90
N PRO A 73 6.89 -16.87 5.90
CA PRO A 73 7.62 -17.17 7.11
C PRO A 73 7.88 -15.93 7.99
N GLY A 74 7.57 -16.03 9.29
CA GLY A 74 7.77 -14.94 10.24
C GLY A 74 6.77 -13.79 10.14
N VAL A 75 5.71 -13.94 9.35
CA VAL A 75 4.61 -12.97 9.21
C VAL A 75 3.33 -13.55 9.80
N VAL A 76 2.73 -12.86 10.73
CA VAL A 76 1.41 -13.15 11.26
C VAL A 76 0.44 -12.06 10.82
N VAL A 77 -0.60 -12.43 10.10
CA VAL A 77 -1.66 -11.51 9.67
C VAL A 77 -2.82 -11.63 10.64
N ARG A 78 -3.20 -10.52 11.26
CA ARG A 78 -4.36 -10.44 12.16
C ARG A 78 -5.42 -9.60 11.50
N GLU A 79 -6.59 -10.15 11.35
CA GLU A 79 -7.76 -9.44 10.83
C GLU A 79 -8.85 -9.39 11.89
N MET A 80 -9.46 -8.23 12.00
CA MET A 80 -10.64 -8.01 12.82
C MET A 80 -11.72 -7.38 11.94
N ASP A 81 -12.95 -7.80 12.17
CA ASP A 81 -14.13 -7.29 11.45
C ASP A 81 -14.18 -5.75 11.50
N GLY A 82 -14.29 -5.12 10.33
CA GLY A 82 -14.32 -3.66 10.18
C GLY A 82 -13.00 -2.93 10.44
N SER A 83 -11.87 -3.63 10.47
CA SER A 83 -10.56 -3.02 10.70
C SER A 83 -9.56 -3.36 9.60
N SER A 84 -8.59 -2.47 9.38
CA SER A 84 -7.43 -2.79 8.54
C SER A 84 -6.68 -3.99 9.11
N PRO A 85 -6.20 -4.90 8.27
CA PRO A 85 -5.32 -5.98 8.71
C PRO A 85 -4.07 -5.43 9.41
N THR A 86 -3.70 -6.06 10.51
CA THR A 86 -2.43 -5.79 11.20
C THR A 86 -1.41 -6.84 10.81
N ILE A 87 -0.27 -6.38 10.34
CA ILE A 87 0.86 -7.26 10.01
C ILE A 87 1.80 -7.30 11.20
N ASP A 88 1.93 -8.47 11.80
CA ASP A 88 2.78 -8.71 12.94
C ASP A 88 4.05 -9.44 12.49
N LEU A 89 5.17 -8.78 12.65
CA LEU A 89 6.49 -9.35 12.44
C LEU A 89 7.11 -9.66 13.82
N ARG A 90 7.62 -10.87 13.99
CA ARG A 90 8.30 -11.33 15.20
C ARG A 90 7.41 -11.48 16.46
N GLY A 91 6.09 -11.61 16.30
CA GLY A 91 5.20 -11.91 17.42
C GLY A 91 4.96 -10.77 18.39
N SER A 92 4.93 -9.53 17.91
CA SER A 92 4.64 -8.33 18.73
C SER A 92 3.21 -8.29 19.28
N GLY A 93 2.32 -9.15 18.78
CA GLY A 93 0.96 -9.28 19.29
C GLY A 93 0.11 -8.03 19.10
N ALA A 94 -0.53 -7.57 20.16
CA ALA A 94 -1.40 -6.38 20.12
C ALA A 94 -0.65 -5.07 19.80
N THR A 95 0.68 -5.05 19.97
CA THR A 95 1.52 -3.88 19.69
C THR A 95 2.13 -3.89 18.28
N ALA A 96 1.79 -4.87 17.45
CA ALA A 96 2.37 -5.03 16.12
C ALA A 96 2.23 -3.78 15.24
N GLN A 97 1.10 -3.09 15.34
CA GLN A 97 0.85 -1.84 14.61
C GLN A 97 1.84 -0.71 14.92
N PHE A 98 2.52 -0.76 16.07
CA PHE A 98 3.55 0.21 16.48
C PHE A 98 4.97 -0.29 16.22
N ASN A 99 5.14 -1.58 15.91
CA ASN A 99 6.43 -2.25 15.77
C ASN A 99 6.73 -2.68 14.33
N THR A 100 5.77 -2.54 13.43
CA THR A 100 5.93 -2.87 12.01
C THR A 100 5.67 -1.63 11.17
N VAL A 101 6.68 -1.18 10.44
CA VAL A 101 6.52 -0.08 9.49
C VAL A 101 5.95 -0.60 8.17
N ILE A 102 4.87 -0.01 7.73
CA ILE A 102 4.30 -0.26 6.40
C ILE A 102 4.71 0.87 5.47
N LEU A 103 5.29 0.50 4.34
CA LEU A 103 5.65 1.43 3.28
C LEU A 103 4.80 1.16 2.03
N LEU A 104 4.42 2.21 1.34
CA LEU A 104 3.87 2.15 0.00
C LEU A 104 4.85 2.84 -0.95
N ASP A 105 5.46 2.07 -1.85
CA ASP A 105 6.53 2.56 -2.73
C ASP A 105 7.70 3.24 -1.99
N GLY A 106 8.01 2.79 -0.77
CA GLY A 106 9.07 3.33 0.06
C GLY A 106 8.68 4.52 0.95
N ILE A 107 7.42 4.98 0.88
CA ILE A 107 6.88 6.03 1.74
C ILE A 107 6.18 5.40 2.93
N PRO A 108 6.47 5.80 4.16
CA PRO A 108 5.75 5.33 5.34
C PRO A 108 4.28 5.74 5.29
N VAL A 109 3.39 4.75 5.45
CA VAL A 109 1.94 4.96 5.53
C VAL A 109 1.35 4.44 6.85
N SER A 110 2.16 3.77 7.67
CA SER A 110 1.85 3.43 9.06
C SER A 110 2.24 4.58 9.98
N GLY A 111 1.50 5.65 9.94
CA GLY A 111 1.77 6.84 10.73
C GLY A 111 0.73 7.05 11.84
N LEU A 112 0.39 8.32 12.09
CA LEU A 112 -0.56 8.73 13.13
C LEU A 112 -1.97 8.13 12.98
N ALA A 113 -2.46 7.95 11.75
CA ALA A 113 -3.80 7.44 11.50
C ALA A 113 -3.86 5.95 11.19
N GLY A 114 -2.73 5.33 10.90
CA GLY A 114 -2.68 4.04 10.25
C GLY A 114 -3.20 4.10 8.80
N PHE A 115 -2.86 3.11 8.03
CA PHE A 115 -3.26 2.98 6.63
C PHE A 115 -4.11 1.71 6.46
N ASN A 116 -5.25 1.83 5.78
CA ASN A 116 -6.04 0.64 5.47
C ASN A 116 -5.40 -0.13 4.31
N LEU A 117 -4.77 -1.26 4.62
CA LEU A 117 -4.14 -2.13 3.62
C LEU A 117 -5.13 -2.64 2.56
N ASN A 118 -6.42 -2.73 2.89
CA ASN A 118 -7.45 -3.16 1.95
C ASN A 118 -7.74 -2.10 0.87
N SER A 119 -7.27 -0.86 1.05
CA SER A 119 -7.39 0.20 0.05
C SER A 119 -6.43 0.06 -1.14
N VAL A 120 -5.44 -0.83 -1.05
CA VAL A 120 -4.51 -1.14 -2.15
C VAL A 120 -4.92 -2.44 -2.83
N PRO A 121 -5.47 -2.38 -4.04
CA PRO A 121 -5.82 -3.57 -4.80
C PRO A 121 -4.58 -4.41 -5.13
N VAL A 122 -4.70 -5.74 -5.02
CA VAL A 122 -3.59 -6.66 -5.32
C VAL A 122 -3.14 -6.58 -6.78
N GLU A 123 -4.04 -6.20 -7.67
CA GLU A 123 -3.78 -5.99 -9.09
C GLU A 123 -2.79 -4.84 -9.36
N GLU A 124 -2.68 -3.90 -8.41
CA GLU A 124 -1.73 -2.77 -8.48
C GLU A 124 -0.34 -3.13 -7.97
N ILE A 125 -0.19 -4.29 -7.32
CA ILE A 125 1.06 -4.69 -6.67
C ILE A 125 2.00 -5.36 -7.67
N SER A 126 3.25 -4.91 -7.69
CA SER A 126 4.35 -5.57 -8.38
C SER A 126 5.02 -6.63 -7.51
N LYS A 127 5.25 -6.28 -6.24
CA LYS A 127 5.80 -7.18 -5.21
C LYS A 127 5.60 -6.61 -3.82
N ILE A 128 5.69 -7.47 -2.81
CA ILE A 128 5.74 -7.08 -1.40
C ILE A 128 7.09 -7.54 -0.86
N GLU A 129 7.85 -6.64 -0.27
CA GLU A 129 9.12 -6.93 0.39
C GLU A 129 8.92 -6.89 1.90
N VAL A 130 9.30 -7.95 2.59
CA VAL A 130 9.22 -8.07 4.06
C VAL A 130 10.63 -8.15 4.60
N LEU A 131 11.07 -7.11 5.28
CA LEU A 131 12.38 -7.02 5.95
C LEU A 131 12.18 -7.21 7.45
N GLN A 132 12.78 -8.25 8.01
CA GLN A 132 12.64 -8.61 9.42
C GLN A 132 13.88 -8.23 10.22
N GLY A 133 13.67 -7.71 11.43
CA GLY A 133 14.71 -7.50 12.41
C GLY A 133 15.61 -6.28 12.17
N ALA A 134 16.85 -6.35 12.59
CA ALA A 134 17.80 -5.22 12.67
C ALA A 134 18.07 -4.51 11.33
N GLY A 135 17.83 -5.16 10.19
CA GLY A 135 17.93 -4.52 8.89
C GLY A 135 16.94 -3.38 8.66
N ALA A 136 15.92 -3.28 9.50
CA ALA A 136 14.88 -2.26 9.41
C ALA A 136 15.24 -0.93 10.08
N VAL A 137 16.36 -0.84 10.79
CA VAL A 137 16.79 0.35 11.56
C VAL A 137 16.83 1.63 10.70
N MET A 138 17.19 1.51 9.42
CA MET A 138 17.20 2.64 8.49
C MET A 138 15.80 3.27 8.25
N TYR A 139 14.73 2.59 8.68
CA TYR A 139 13.37 3.09 8.58
C TYR A 139 12.87 3.78 9.85
N GLY A 140 13.76 3.90 10.85
CA GLY A 140 13.55 4.68 12.06
C GLY A 140 12.54 4.08 13.02
N ASP A 141 11.81 4.95 13.69
CA ASP A 141 10.86 4.62 14.73
C ASP A 141 9.72 3.70 14.21
N GLY A 142 9.37 2.71 15.03
CA GLY A 142 8.34 1.71 14.69
C GLY A 142 8.83 0.51 13.89
N ALA A 143 10.11 0.44 13.51
CA ALA A 143 10.65 -0.66 12.72
C ALA A 143 11.29 -1.79 13.54
N ILE A 144 10.99 -1.91 14.83
CA ILE A 144 11.58 -2.93 15.74
C ILE A 144 11.24 -4.35 15.27
N GLY A 145 10.02 -4.61 14.88
CA GLY A 145 9.59 -5.88 14.29
C GLY A 145 10.11 -6.07 12.87
N GLY A 146 10.11 -4.99 12.10
CA GLY A 146 10.52 -5.00 10.71
C GLY A 146 9.77 -4.00 9.84
N VAL A 147 9.91 -4.18 8.53
CA VAL A 147 9.29 -3.33 7.50
C VAL A 147 8.58 -4.20 6.48
N VAL A 148 7.40 -3.80 6.07
CA VAL A 148 6.68 -4.34 4.92
C VAL A 148 6.57 -3.24 3.88
N ASN A 149 7.22 -3.41 2.73
CA ASN A 149 7.17 -2.44 1.64
C ASN A 149 6.32 -3.00 0.49
N ILE A 150 5.20 -2.36 0.25
CA ILE A 150 4.28 -2.67 -0.85
C ILE A 150 4.75 -1.86 -2.05
N ILE A 151 5.21 -2.54 -3.08
CA ILE A 151 5.75 -1.90 -4.29
C ILE A 151 4.72 -2.06 -5.40
N THR A 152 4.24 -0.94 -5.92
CA THR A 152 3.21 -0.91 -6.96
C THR A 152 3.83 -1.05 -8.36
N LYS A 153 2.99 -1.35 -9.34
CA LYS A 153 3.38 -1.45 -10.74
C LYS A 153 3.80 -0.09 -11.27
N ALA A 154 4.95 -0.02 -11.93
CA ALA A 154 5.44 1.19 -12.59
C ALA A 154 4.95 1.25 -14.05
N PRO A 155 4.85 2.45 -14.66
CA PRO A 155 4.64 2.61 -16.09
C PRO A 155 5.73 1.88 -16.88
N THR A 156 5.34 1.21 -17.97
CA THR A 156 6.24 0.45 -18.83
C THR A 156 6.62 1.21 -20.10
N ASN A 157 7.72 0.82 -20.75
CA ASN A 157 8.20 1.44 -21.98
C ASN A 157 7.48 0.92 -23.25
N LYS A 158 6.30 0.32 -23.11
CA LYS A 158 5.46 -0.09 -24.27
C LYS A 158 4.76 1.13 -24.85
N THR A 159 4.54 1.13 -26.17
CA THR A 159 3.85 2.23 -26.85
C THR A 159 2.47 2.45 -26.28
N VAL A 160 1.70 1.38 -26.15
CA VAL A 160 0.38 1.35 -25.48
C VAL A 160 0.22 -0.02 -24.82
N TYR A 161 -0.39 -0.06 -23.66
CA TYR A 161 -0.80 -1.28 -22.99
C TYR A 161 -2.01 -1.02 -22.12
N GLY A 162 -2.80 -2.04 -21.89
CA GLY A 162 -3.97 -1.91 -21.04
C GLY A 162 -4.65 -3.24 -20.83
N GLY A 163 -5.66 -3.22 -19.98
CA GLY A 163 -6.48 -4.38 -19.70
C GLY A 163 -7.63 -4.03 -18.78
N ALA A 164 -8.60 -4.94 -18.76
CA ALA A 164 -9.75 -4.86 -17.86
C ALA A 164 -10.01 -6.24 -17.28
N GLY A 165 -10.51 -6.27 -16.05
CA GLY A 165 -10.90 -7.48 -15.34
C GLY A 165 -12.23 -7.31 -14.64
N LEU A 166 -13.03 -8.37 -14.63
CA LEU A 166 -14.26 -8.48 -13.87
C LEU A 166 -14.27 -9.82 -13.13
N GLU A 167 -14.52 -9.78 -11.84
CA GLU A 167 -14.66 -10.97 -11.02
C GLU A 167 -15.99 -10.92 -10.27
N VAL A 168 -16.70 -12.04 -10.27
CA VAL A 168 -17.94 -12.23 -9.52
C VAL A 168 -17.75 -13.40 -8.58
N GLY A 169 -18.12 -13.23 -7.32
CA GLY A 169 -17.91 -14.24 -6.29
C GLY A 169 -19.07 -14.37 -5.30
N SER A 170 -18.88 -15.23 -4.31
CA SER A 170 -19.82 -15.41 -3.21
C SER A 170 -20.11 -14.11 -2.49
N TRP A 171 -21.19 -14.05 -1.73
CA TRP A 171 -21.60 -12.87 -0.94
C TRP A 171 -21.82 -11.62 -1.79
N ARG A 172 -22.31 -11.81 -3.03
CA ARG A 172 -22.53 -10.74 -4.02
C ARG A 172 -21.27 -9.89 -4.26
N THR A 173 -20.11 -10.53 -4.21
CA THR A 173 -18.85 -9.89 -4.51
C THR A 173 -18.77 -9.58 -5.98
N ILE A 174 -18.43 -8.34 -6.32
CA ILE A 174 -18.08 -7.88 -7.66
C ILE A 174 -16.78 -7.11 -7.50
N ARG A 175 -15.78 -7.48 -8.30
CA ARG A 175 -14.51 -6.75 -8.42
C ARG A 175 -14.30 -6.38 -9.86
N GLU A 176 -13.91 -5.14 -10.08
CA GLU A 176 -13.64 -4.59 -11.40
C GLU A 176 -12.29 -3.87 -11.37
N ASN A 177 -11.52 -4.03 -12.42
CA ASN A 177 -10.32 -3.26 -12.63
C ASN A 177 -10.15 -2.89 -14.10
N VAL A 178 -9.52 -1.75 -14.34
CA VAL A 178 -9.14 -1.31 -15.67
C VAL A 178 -7.83 -0.53 -15.54
N HIS A 179 -6.92 -0.76 -16.48
CA HIS A 179 -5.69 0.01 -16.57
C HIS A 179 -5.36 0.32 -18.02
N LEU A 180 -4.76 1.47 -18.20
CA LEU A 180 -4.26 1.93 -19.50
C LEU A 180 -2.94 2.66 -19.26
N GLY A 181 -1.99 2.44 -20.14
CA GLY A 181 -0.71 3.12 -20.07
C GLY A 181 0.01 3.13 -21.39
N GLY A 182 1.12 3.82 -21.45
CA GLY A 182 1.92 3.89 -22.63
C GLY A 182 3.04 4.92 -22.54
N LYS A 183 3.85 4.95 -23.58
CA LYS A 183 4.94 5.89 -23.79
C LYS A 183 4.46 7.06 -24.65
N VAL A 184 4.73 8.28 -24.20
CA VAL A 184 4.44 9.52 -24.91
C VAL A 184 5.77 10.17 -25.31
N GLY A 185 6.00 10.28 -26.59
CA GLY A 185 7.32 10.64 -27.10
C GLY A 185 8.38 9.63 -26.65
N ASP A 186 9.62 10.09 -26.44
CA ASP A 186 10.73 9.19 -26.10
C ASP A 186 11.01 9.05 -24.61
N LYS A 187 10.51 9.95 -23.80
CA LYS A 187 10.93 10.07 -22.40
C LYS A 187 9.80 9.96 -21.38
N LEU A 188 8.53 10.14 -21.76
CA LEU A 188 7.43 10.15 -20.81
C LEU A 188 6.65 8.83 -20.85
N LEU A 189 6.57 8.16 -19.71
CA LEU A 189 5.78 6.94 -19.49
C LEU A 189 4.60 7.26 -18.58
N LEU A 190 3.40 6.91 -18.99
CA LEU A 190 2.18 7.17 -18.24
C LEU A 190 1.41 5.87 -17.97
N ASN A 191 0.70 5.84 -16.86
CA ASN A 191 -0.25 4.80 -16.53
C ASN A 191 -1.39 5.38 -15.69
N ALA A 192 -2.61 4.97 -16.00
CA ALA A 192 -3.78 5.20 -15.18
C ALA A 192 -4.47 3.87 -14.92
N SER A 193 -4.95 3.65 -13.71
CA SER A 193 -5.72 2.47 -13.36
C SER A 193 -6.80 2.79 -12.34
N TYR A 194 -7.90 2.04 -12.44
CA TYR A 194 -9.01 2.07 -11.50
C TYR A 194 -9.32 0.64 -11.07
N SER A 195 -9.59 0.46 -9.79
CA SER A 195 -10.08 -0.80 -9.24
C SER A 195 -11.26 -0.51 -8.31
N GLY A 196 -12.32 -1.29 -8.44
CA GLY A 196 -13.50 -1.22 -7.59
C GLY A 196 -13.86 -2.59 -7.03
N SER A 197 -14.31 -2.61 -5.78
CA SER A 197 -14.82 -3.83 -5.15
C SER A 197 -16.08 -3.53 -4.37
N THR A 198 -17.06 -4.42 -4.48
CA THR A 198 -18.23 -4.43 -3.59
C THR A 198 -18.51 -5.85 -3.13
N SER A 199 -18.88 -6.04 -1.85
CA SER A 199 -19.28 -7.33 -1.33
C SER A 199 -20.30 -7.18 -0.20
N LYS A 200 -21.03 -8.26 0.10
CA LYS A 200 -21.69 -8.44 1.39
C LYS A 200 -20.84 -9.40 2.21
N ASP A 201 -20.78 -9.19 3.50
CA ASP A 201 -20.16 -10.17 4.40
C ASP A 201 -20.94 -11.49 4.38
N TYR A 202 -20.28 -12.60 4.76
CA TYR A 202 -20.92 -13.90 5.00
C TYR A 202 -21.82 -13.86 6.26
N ARG A 203 -21.56 -12.93 7.17
CA ARG A 203 -22.36 -12.69 8.38
C ARG A 203 -23.58 -11.85 8.07
N ASP A 204 -24.63 -12.10 8.84
CA ASP A 204 -25.86 -11.31 8.77
C ASP A 204 -25.58 -9.91 9.33
N ARG A 205 -26.15 -8.88 8.71
CA ARG A 205 -26.00 -7.51 9.14
C ARG A 205 -27.20 -7.07 9.97
N SER A 206 -27.01 -6.15 10.89
CA SER A 206 -28.13 -5.53 11.61
C SER A 206 -29.13 -4.88 10.64
N PRO A 207 -30.43 -4.77 11.00
CA PRO A 207 -31.47 -4.30 10.09
C PRO A 207 -31.16 -2.96 9.41
N GLN A 208 -30.50 -2.05 10.12
CA GLN A 208 -30.09 -0.75 9.59
C GLN A 208 -29.04 -0.83 8.48
N TYR A 209 -28.28 -1.95 8.38
CA TYR A 209 -27.23 -2.17 7.40
C TYR A 209 -27.49 -3.37 6.48
N GLU A 210 -28.66 -4.02 6.58
CA GLU A 210 -28.98 -5.26 5.85
C GLU A 210 -28.70 -5.18 4.33
N ASN A 211 -29.06 -4.05 3.71
CA ASN A 211 -28.89 -3.83 2.29
C ASN A 211 -27.59 -3.08 1.91
N LYS A 212 -26.73 -2.78 2.88
CA LYS A 212 -25.45 -2.12 2.61
C LYS A 212 -24.41 -3.14 2.15
N LYS A 213 -23.43 -2.66 1.37
CA LYS A 213 -22.30 -3.44 0.88
C LYS A 213 -21.01 -2.77 1.32
N ASP A 214 -20.02 -3.58 1.62
CA ASP A 214 -18.65 -3.13 1.68
C ASP A 214 -18.26 -2.63 0.30
N LYS A 215 -17.43 -1.62 0.28
CA LYS A 215 -17.06 -0.95 -0.96
C LYS A 215 -15.65 -0.39 -0.85
N THR A 216 -14.84 -0.69 -1.85
CA THR A 216 -13.53 -0.08 -2.04
C THR A 216 -13.45 0.43 -3.47
N ASP A 217 -13.02 1.67 -3.63
CA ASP A 217 -12.67 2.27 -4.93
C ASP A 217 -11.23 2.78 -4.84
N SER A 218 -10.44 2.59 -5.87
CA SER A 218 -9.05 3.06 -5.93
C SER A 218 -8.69 3.53 -7.32
N LEU A 219 -8.18 4.76 -7.43
CA LEU A 219 -7.67 5.37 -8.66
C LEU A 219 -6.17 5.60 -8.50
N TRP A 220 -5.41 5.18 -9.51
CA TRP A 220 -3.97 5.40 -9.59
C TRP A 220 -3.60 6.15 -10.86
N LEU A 221 -2.81 7.18 -10.71
CA LEU A 221 -2.21 7.92 -11.81
C LEU A 221 -0.70 7.91 -11.63
N ARG A 222 0.04 7.48 -12.63
CA ARG A 222 1.49 7.34 -12.57
C ARG A 222 2.16 7.94 -13.79
N GLY A 223 3.18 8.73 -13.54
CA GLY A 223 4.04 9.30 -14.57
C GLY A 223 5.50 9.04 -14.25
N LYS A 224 6.28 8.65 -15.27
CA LYS A 224 7.73 8.54 -15.18
C LYS A 224 8.38 9.23 -16.37
N TYR A 225 9.21 10.21 -16.08
CA TYR A 225 10.01 10.90 -17.08
C TYR A 225 11.44 10.35 -17.05
N LEU A 226 11.94 9.91 -18.19
CA LEU A 226 13.27 9.36 -18.35
C LEU A 226 14.26 10.48 -18.62
N LEU A 227 15.27 10.61 -17.76
CA LEU A 227 16.44 11.44 -17.97
C LEU A 227 17.53 10.62 -18.66
N ASP A 228 18.58 11.24 -19.15
CA ASP A 228 19.67 10.54 -19.84
C ASP A 228 20.36 9.51 -18.89
N ASN A 229 20.55 9.87 -17.63
CA ASN A 229 21.16 9.01 -16.62
C ASN A 229 20.31 8.85 -15.35
N GLY A 230 18.98 8.90 -15.49
CA GLY A 230 18.11 8.85 -14.33
C GLY A 230 16.62 8.88 -14.66
N SER A 231 15.79 9.21 -13.68
CA SER A 231 14.36 9.38 -13.90
C SER A 231 13.70 10.20 -12.79
N ILE A 232 12.57 10.82 -13.14
CA ILE A 232 11.61 11.40 -12.19
C ILE A 232 10.33 10.59 -12.30
N ALA A 233 9.80 10.10 -11.19
CA ALA A 233 8.52 9.41 -11.14
C ALA A 233 7.60 10.10 -10.15
N ILE A 234 6.34 10.27 -10.53
CA ILE A 234 5.27 10.79 -9.67
C ILE A 234 4.10 9.83 -9.75
N ASN A 235 3.62 9.41 -8.59
CA ASN A 235 2.45 8.56 -8.43
C ASN A 235 1.42 9.28 -7.56
N TYR A 236 0.17 9.22 -7.96
CA TYR A 236 -0.97 9.65 -7.17
C TYR A 236 -1.92 8.49 -7.00
N ASN A 237 -2.36 8.27 -5.77
CA ASN A 237 -3.44 7.37 -5.42
C ASN A 237 -4.55 8.11 -4.69
N HIS A 238 -5.77 7.87 -5.12
CA HIS A 238 -6.98 8.21 -4.37
C HIS A 238 -7.74 6.93 -4.10
N SER A 239 -8.10 6.68 -2.84
CA SER A 239 -8.90 5.52 -2.47
C SER A 239 -9.98 5.87 -1.47
N GLU A 240 -11.14 5.23 -1.63
CA GLU A 240 -12.24 5.26 -0.67
C GLU A 240 -12.55 3.83 -0.25
N ASP A 241 -12.64 3.58 1.04
CA ASP A 241 -13.05 2.30 1.60
C ASP A 241 -14.19 2.49 2.61
N LYS A 242 -15.18 1.63 2.55
CA LYS A 242 -16.30 1.59 3.47
C LYS A 242 -16.65 0.14 3.79
N ASP A 243 -16.39 -0.25 5.03
CA ASP A 243 -16.59 -1.60 5.52
C ASP A 243 -17.61 -1.61 6.65
N TYR A 244 -18.57 -2.52 6.58
CA TYR A 244 -19.61 -2.71 7.59
C TYR A 244 -19.25 -3.93 8.44
N TYR A 245 -19.21 -3.74 9.75
CA TYR A 245 -18.93 -4.80 10.70
C TYR A 245 -20.16 -5.16 11.52
N THR A 246 -20.19 -6.40 12.01
CA THR A 246 -21.34 -7.00 12.66
C THR A 246 -21.14 -7.26 14.14
N GLY A 247 -19.99 -6.85 14.69
CA GLY A 247 -19.61 -6.97 16.08
C GLY A 247 -19.18 -8.38 16.49
N TYR A 248 -18.82 -8.52 17.76
CA TYR A 248 -18.31 -9.77 18.32
C TYR A 248 -19.43 -10.68 18.79
N LEU A 249 -19.19 -12.00 18.67
CA LEU A 249 -20.04 -13.04 19.20
C LEU A 249 -19.38 -13.68 20.41
N GLU A 250 -20.16 -13.96 21.44
CA GLU A 250 -19.71 -14.90 22.48
C GLU A 250 -19.58 -16.31 21.90
N LYS A 251 -18.72 -17.13 22.52
CA LYS A 251 -18.49 -18.51 22.05
C LYS A 251 -19.79 -19.30 21.85
N LYS A 252 -20.73 -19.24 22.78
CA LYS A 252 -22.02 -19.92 22.67
C LYS A 252 -22.86 -19.44 21.49
N GLN A 253 -22.81 -18.15 21.19
CA GLN A 253 -23.50 -17.54 20.05
C GLN A 253 -22.86 -18.01 18.74
N PHE A 254 -21.52 -18.00 18.68
CA PHE A 254 -20.77 -18.47 17.53
C PHE A 254 -21.02 -19.94 17.24
N ASP A 255 -20.95 -20.81 18.26
CA ASP A 255 -21.17 -22.24 18.12
C ASP A 255 -22.61 -22.55 17.63
N LYS A 256 -23.60 -21.73 18.00
CA LYS A 256 -25.00 -21.89 17.58
C LYS A 256 -25.23 -21.38 16.14
N ASN A 257 -24.75 -20.18 15.83
CA ASN A 257 -24.88 -19.57 14.51
C ASN A 257 -23.77 -18.52 14.32
N PRO A 258 -22.67 -18.87 13.63
CA PRO A 258 -21.55 -17.94 13.40
C PRO A 258 -21.91 -16.76 12.50
N ARG A 259 -23.05 -16.83 11.81
CA ARG A 259 -23.49 -15.76 10.90
C ARG A 259 -24.30 -14.64 11.58
N GLN A 260 -24.78 -14.85 12.79
CA GLN A 260 -25.64 -13.88 13.45
C GLN A 260 -24.93 -12.54 13.75
N VAL A 261 -25.71 -11.49 13.91
CA VAL A 261 -25.24 -10.16 14.33
C VAL A 261 -24.73 -10.25 15.76
N GLY A 262 -23.58 -9.64 16.01
CA GLY A 262 -22.98 -9.57 17.34
C GLY A 262 -23.51 -8.42 18.21
N SER A 263 -22.81 -8.15 19.29
CA SER A 263 -23.23 -7.20 20.34
C SER A 263 -23.36 -5.75 19.86
N TRP A 264 -22.59 -5.35 18.87
CA TRP A 264 -22.64 -4.03 18.26
C TRP A 264 -22.23 -4.09 16.79
N SER A 265 -22.80 -3.24 15.98
CA SER A 265 -22.55 -3.17 14.54
C SER A 265 -22.34 -1.73 14.12
N GLY A 266 -21.59 -1.54 13.07
CA GLY A 266 -21.28 -0.21 12.58
C GLY A 266 -20.64 -0.26 11.19
N TYR A 267 -19.90 0.79 10.87
CA TYR A 267 -19.10 0.85 9.66
C TYR A 267 -17.84 1.67 9.90
N THR A 268 -16.83 1.43 9.10
CA THR A 268 -15.68 2.33 8.92
C THR A 268 -15.78 2.99 7.56
N TYR A 269 -15.28 4.22 7.44
CA TYR A 269 -15.22 4.92 6.18
C TYR A 269 -13.97 5.78 6.11
N GLY A 270 -13.03 5.37 5.27
CA GLY A 270 -11.76 6.04 4.99
C GLY A 270 -11.71 6.65 3.61
N ILE A 271 -11.03 7.78 3.48
CA ILE A 271 -10.63 8.39 2.21
C ILE A 271 -9.15 8.67 2.32
N ASN A 272 -8.38 8.17 1.37
CA ASN A 272 -6.93 8.34 1.34
C ASN A 272 -6.52 9.03 0.04
N ASP A 273 -5.62 9.99 0.16
CA ASP A 273 -4.88 10.61 -0.95
C ASP A 273 -3.39 10.47 -0.68
N ILE A 274 -2.67 9.87 -1.61
CA ILE A 274 -1.22 9.66 -1.51
C ILE A 274 -0.57 10.23 -2.76
N VAL A 275 0.39 11.11 -2.55
CA VAL A 275 1.32 11.57 -3.59
C VAL A 275 2.71 11.07 -3.25
N ASN A 276 3.39 10.52 -4.23
CA ASN A 276 4.73 9.99 -4.09
C ASN A 276 5.57 10.48 -5.27
N ALA A 277 6.72 11.05 -4.97
CA ALA A 277 7.67 11.50 -5.95
C ALA A 277 9.04 10.86 -5.70
N LYS A 278 9.65 10.35 -6.76
CA LYS A 278 11.00 9.78 -6.72
C LYS A 278 11.85 10.41 -7.82
N TYR A 279 13.03 10.84 -7.45
CA TYR A 279 14.07 11.26 -8.36
C TYR A 279 15.30 10.38 -8.16
N ASN A 280 15.87 9.90 -9.25
CA ASN A 280 17.17 9.25 -9.25
C ASN A 280 18.02 9.82 -10.38
N GLN A 281 19.29 10.00 -10.11
CA GLN A 281 20.25 10.53 -11.09
C GLN A 281 21.64 9.96 -10.82
N LYS A 282 22.21 9.34 -11.82
CA LYS A 282 23.63 9.00 -11.83
C LYS A 282 24.41 10.24 -12.27
N ILE A 283 25.17 10.82 -11.37
CA ILE A 283 25.98 12.02 -11.64
C ILE A 283 27.26 11.65 -12.39
N ASN A 284 27.91 10.55 -11.95
CA ASN A 284 29.09 9.94 -12.58
C ASN A 284 29.20 8.47 -12.16
N ASP A 285 30.30 7.80 -12.51
CA ASP A 285 30.48 6.39 -12.19
C ASP A 285 30.60 6.06 -10.69
N LYS A 286 30.78 7.07 -9.86
CA LYS A 286 30.94 6.91 -8.41
C LYS A 286 29.78 7.49 -7.60
N ILE A 287 28.99 8.40 -8.13
CA ILE A 287 27.98 9.14 -7.37
C ILE A 287 26.61 8.98 -7.99
N ASP A 288 25.69 8.45 -7.23
CA ASP A 288 24.27 8.42 -7.51
C ASP A 288 23.50 9.23 -6.45
N ILE A 289 22.51 10.00 -6.89
CA ILE A 289 21.63 10.81 -6.03
C ILE A 289 20.21 10.24 -6.13
N PHE A 290 19.55 10.16 -5.00
CA PHE A 290 18.15 9.73 -4.87
C PHE A 290 17.40 10.71 -3.98
N LEU A 291 16.14 10.96 -4.34
CA LEU A 291 15.21 11.69 -3.51
C LEU A 291 13.88 10.94 -3.54
N THR A 292 13.36 10.61 -2.38
CA THR A 292 11.99 10.14 -2.21
C THR A 292 11.24 11.17 -1.39
N ALA A 293 10.10 11.64 -1.88
CA ALA A 293 9.23 12.55 -1.18
C ALA A 293 7.78 12.06 -1.27
N GLY A 294 6.99 12.30 -0.24
CA GLY A 294 5.62 11.86 -0.19
C GLY A 294 4.73 12.76 0.65
N TYR A 295 3.47 12.71 0.31
CA TYR A 295 2.38 13.27 1.08
C TYR A 295 1.29 12.23 1.21
N TYR A 296 0.83 12.02 2.42
CA TYR A 296 -0.29 11.14 2.75
C TYR A 296 -1.35 11.94 3.48
N HIS A 297 -2.59 11.87 2.99
CA HIS A 297 -3.75 12.45 3.64
C HIS A 297 -4.83 11.39 3.82
N ASN A 298 -5.31 11.24 5.05
CA ASN A 298 -6.41 10.34 5.40
C ASN A 298 -7.54 11.13 6.05
N LYS A 299 -8.77 10.83 5.65
CA LYS A 299 -9.99 11.24 6.34
C LYS A 299 -10.71 10.01 6.85
N ASN A 300 -10.77 9.86 8.15
CA ASN A 300 -11.61 8.86 8.79
C ASN A 300 -12.95 9.50 9.16
N LYS A 301 -13.97 9.17 8.38
CA LYS A 301 -15.31 9.74 8.57
C LYS A 301 -16.07 9.12 9.74
N PHE A 302 -15.69 7.93 10.18
CA PHE A 302 -16.27 7.30 11.36
C PHE A 302 -15.76 7.97 12.65
N GLN A 303 -14.47 8.19 12.76
CA GLN A 303 -13.85 8.86 13.91
C GLN A 303 -13.85 10.39 13.77
N ASN A 304 -14.35 10.93 12.68
CA ASN A 304 -14.40 12.35 12.35
C ASN A 304 -13.05 13.06 12.53
N ASN A 305 -11.98 12.41 12.09
CA ASN A 305 -10.63 12.95 12.09
C ASN A 305 -10.02 12.99 10.69
N SER A 306 -8.98 13.79 10.56
CA SER A 306 -8.12 13.80 9.38
C SER A 306 -6.65 13.80 9.80
N THR A 307 -5.83 13.08 9.05
CA THR A 307 -4.39 13.02 9.24
C THR A 307 -3.70 13.46 7.97
N SER A 308 -2.68 14.28 8.09
CA SER A 308 -1.77 14.65 6.99
C SER A 308 -0.35 14.38 7.43
N GLU A 309 0.43 13.72 6.57
CA GLU A 309 1.83 13.41 6.82
C GLU A 309 2.68 13.73 5.59
N TYR A 310 3.83 14.35 5.82
CA TYR A 310 4.85 14.65 4.82
C TYR A 310 6.09 13.81 5.11
N PHE A 311 6.74 13.41 4.04
CA PHE A 311 7.95 12.60 4.11
C PHE A 311 8.94 13.07 3.04
N ILE A 312 10.22 13.20 3.42
CA ILE A 312 11.30 13.49 2.47
C ILE A 312 12.57 12.72 2.88
N ARG A 313 13.17 12.03 1.92
CA ARG A 313 14.40 11.27 2.08
C ARG A 313 15.35 11.53 0.91
N PRO A 314 16.30 12.46 1.05
CA PRO A 314 17.45 12.56 0.16
C PRO A 314 18.52 11.51 0.54
N GLU A 315 19.16 10.95 -0.48
CA GLU A 315 20.22 9.95 -0.34
C GLU A 315 21.31 10.20 -1.37
N VAL A 316 22.55 10.00 -0.96
CA VAL A 316 23.73 10.02 -1.84
C VAL A 316 24.48 8.72 -1.65
N LYS A 317 24.72 8.03 -2.75
CA LYS A 317 25.53 6.81 -2.81
C LYS A 317 26.88 7.14 -3.43
N TYR A 318 27.95 6.75 -2.74
CA TYR A 318 29.31 6.84 -3.24
C TYR A 318 29.92 5.45 -3.40
N THR A 319 30.20 5.07 -4.65
CA THR A 319 30.84 3.81 -5.01
C THR A 319 32.35 3.99 -5.02
N TYR A 320 33.07 3.33 -4.10
CA TYR A 320 34.53 3.45 -3.93
C TYR A 320 35.30 2.25 -4.51
N ALA A 321 34.63 1.10 -4.70
CA ALA A 321 35.20 -0.08 -5.35
C ALA A 321 34.10 -0.86 -6.08
N LYS A 322 34.47 -1.90 -6.84
CA LYS A 322 33.49 -2.78 -7.49
C LYS A 322 32.61 -3.42 -6.43
N ASP A 323 31.29 -3.26 -6.57
CA ASP A 323 30.27 -3.78 -5.65
C ASP A 323 30.35 -3.26 -4.20
N SER A 324 31.15 -2.19 -3.98
CA SER A 324 31.33 -1.60 -2.65
C SER A 324 30.99 -0.10 -2.65
N TYR A 325 30.10 0.30 -1.77
CA TYR A 325 29.61 1.68 -1.70
C TYR A 325 29.21 2.09 -0.30
N VAL A 326 29.21 3.39 -0.05
CA VAL A 326 28.64 4.04 1.13
C VAL A 326 27.42 4.83 0.70
N THR A 327 26.35 4.74 1.48
CA THR A 327 25.16 5.58 1.33
C THR A 327 25.02 6.47 2.54
N LEU A 328 24.81 7.77 2.28
CA LEU A 328 24.40 8.77 3.26
C LEU A 328 22.96 9.12 2.98
N GLY A 329 22.10 9.08 4.00
CA GLY A 329 20.69 9.43 3.87
C GLY A 329 20.20 10.23 5.06
N LEU A 330 19.22 11.09 4.78
CA LEU A 330 18.42 11.79 5.78
C LEU A 330 16.97 11.38 5.61
N ASP A 331 16.23 11.35 6.71
CA ASP A 331 14.79 11.03 6.75
C ASP A 331 14.10 12.12 7.57
N TYR A 332 13.16 12.82 6.98
CA TYR A 332 12.34 13.80 7.67
C TYR A 332 10.87 13.46 7.49
N ARG A 333 10.12 13.50 8.56
CA ARG A 333 8.67 13.29 8.60
C ARG A 333 8.04 14.35 9.48
N ASP A 334 6.93 14.87 9.00
CA ASP A 334 6.05 15.74 9.77
C ASP A 334 4.60 15.29 9.56
N GLY A 335 3.87 15.14 10.64
CA GLY A 335 2.50 14.63 10.62
C GLY A 335 1.62 15.33 11.65
N LYS A 336 0.37 15.54 11.26
CA LYS A 336 -0.68 16.10 12.10
C LYS A 336 -1.96 15.29 11.94
N ARG A 337 -2.59 14.95 13.07
CA ARG A 337 -3.96 14.43 13.12
C ARG A 337 -4.85 15.41 13.84
N GLU A 338 -5.95 15.78 13.20
CA GLU A 338 -6.93 16.73 13.70
C GLU A 338 -8.27 16.03 13.91
N PHE A 339 -8.87 16.25 15.06
CA PHE A 339 -10.24 15.81 15.38
C PHE A 339 -11.20 16.97 15.17
N LYS A 340 -12.26 16.74 14.40
CA LYS A 340 -13.23 17.80 14.04
C LYS A 340 -14.34 17.97 15.05
N GLU A 341 -14.63 16.94 15.80
CA GLU A 341 -15.69 16.91 16.79
C GLU A 341 -15.17 16.38 18.13
N ASP A 342 -15.91 16.69 19.19
CA ASP A 342 -15.63 16.14 20.50
C ASP A 342 -15.78 14.63 20.52
N VAL A 343 -14.89 13.95 21.20
CA VAL A 343 -14.99 12.52 21.49
C VAL A 343 -15.57 12.30 22.87
N LEU A 344 -16.40 11.26 23.01
CA LEU A 344 -16.93 10.87 24.32
C LEU A 344 -15.86 10.12 25.10
N VAL A 345 -15.34 10.75 26.15
CA VAL A 345 -14.45 10.12 27.12
C VAL A 345 -15.20 10.03 28.45
N ASN A 346 -15.41 8.81 28.94
CA ASN A 346 -16.16 8.56 30.19
C ASN A 346 -17.54 9.29 30.24
N SER A 347 -18.29 9.25 29.12
CA SER A 347 -19.58 9.90 28.95
C SER A 347 -19.55 11.45 29.00
N VAL A 348 -18.37 12.06 28.94
CA VAL A 348 -18.19 13.50 28.82
C VAL A 348 -17.70 13.82 27.41
N SER A 349 -18.40 14.75 26.74
CA SER A 349 -17.96 15.26 25.44
C SER A 349 -16.73 16.15 25.64
N GLN A 350 -15.59 15.79 25.08
CA GLN A 350 -14.37 16.56 25.16
C GLN A 350 -13.73 16.65 23.78
N LYS A 351 -13.17 17.81 23.43
CA LYS A 351 -12.38 17.93 22.21
C LYS A 351 -11.13 17.07 22.37
N ALA A 352 -10.96 16.09 21.48
CA ALA A 352 -9.73 15.33 21.44
C ALA A 352 -8.57 16.27 21.05
N PRO A 353 -7.43 16.19 21.73
CA PRO A 353 -6.27 16.98 21.36
C PRO A 353 -5.78 16.56 19.96
N ASP A 354 -5.32 17.52 19.19
CA ASP A 354 -4.60 17.23 17.94
C ASP A 354 -3.30 16.52 18.26
N ASP A 355 -2.98 15.46 17.50
CA ASP A 355 -1.71 14.77 17.60
C ASP A 355 -0.74 15.35 16.56
N LYS A 356 0.49 15.56 16.97
CA LYS A 356 1.60 15.95 16.07
C LYS A 356 2.74 14.97 16.23
N ARG A 357 3.40 14.71 15.13
CA ARG A 357 4.61 13.90 15.10
C ARG A 357 5.60 14.55 14.15
N GLU A 358 6.78 14.82 14.64
CA GLU A 358 7.91 15.26 13.85
C GLU A 358 9.08 14.32 14.13
N SER A 359 9.76 13.87 13.10
CA SER A 359 10.95 13.05 13.26
C SER A 359 12.01 13.41 12.22
N PHE A 360 13.24 13.44 12.65
CA PHE A 360 14.42 13.63 11.83
C PHE A 360 15.44 12.55 12.15
N ALA A 361 15.97 11.90 11.14
CA ALA A 361 17.00 10.89 11.29
C ALA A 361 18.05 10.99 10.18
N GLY A 362 19.28 10.64 10.50
CA GLY A 362 20.34 10.46 9.53
C GLY A 362 20.91 9.05 9.63
N TYR A 363 21.36 8.49 8.52
CA TYR A 363 21.97 7.17 8.51
C TYR A 363 23.13 7.08 7.51
N ILE A 364 24.03 6.16 7.81
CA ILE A 364 25.14 5.76 6.96
C ILE A 364 25.05 4.25 6.79
N THR A 365 25.10 3.78 5.55
CA THR A 365 25.25 2.35 5.27
C THR A 365 26.49 2.09 4.44
N ASN A 366 27.12 0.95 4.63
CA ASN A 366 28.27 0.51 3.83
C ASN A 366 28.02 -0.92 3.32
N LYS A 367 28.41 -1.16 2.09
CA LYS A 367 28.40 -2.48 1.46
C LYS A 367 29.77 -2.78 0.89
#